data_cc44f8b10cfd3992bb09ae27b66474bb
#
_entry.id   cc44f8b10cfd3992bb09ae27b66474bb
#
_cell.length_a   1.000
_cell.length_b   1.000
_cell.length_c   1.000
_cell.angle_alpha   90.00
_cell.angle_beta   90.00
_cell.angle_gamma   90.00
#
_symmetry.space_group_name_H-M   'P 1'
#
loop_
_entity.id
_entity.type
_entity.pdbx_description
1 polymer ?
#
loop_
_entity_poly.entity_id
_entity_poly.type
_entity_poly.pdbx_seq_one_letter_code
_entity_poly.pdbx_strand_id
1 'polypeptide(L)'
;MLSASVLTSAAILENNRFIYNSCSIEFLLLVYLLVRKARKKIRFIIGVVLSVLILAVLGTGSLYIYKTVSALDTITGVNKDVTKINVYVKEDDPAQKLADASGYTFGILSELDRDNTDQALQQMYYELGSDVQTNEYSGLSELADSLNNGTTGAIILNQAYLDVLDEMDNYSSFSSQLREIASLQVETVVQRKTPQVTEATGSTTETSDNSSADAAVTDEVYTIYVSGIDTRGEMTASSRSDVNIILTVNTRTKQILMISTPRDYFVPLSISNGVPDKLTHAGIYGVNVSMDTLNMLYDININYYFRLNFAGFEKIIDALGGITVNSDYEFDSQNTKGYHFNKGENHLNGEQALVFTRERYAFKEGDRQRGRDQMAVIQGVVDKATQPAFLKNYLSVMDSLDGCFETNVPYDIIASLVRRQLDEGGSWQVLSYSADGTGDTQKPYSMSQKAYVMIPDQTTVDKAKTLMKKVREGFMLSEADVAR
;
A
#
# COMPACT_ATOMS: atom_id res chain seq x y z
N MET A 1 8.95 -25.94 -8.71
CA MET A 1 10.04 -25.21 -8.07
C MET A 1 9.57 -24.39 -6.85
N LEU A 2 8.77 -25.00 -6.00
CA LEU A 2 8.16 -24.37 -4.79
C LEU A 2 8.93 -24.72 -3.50
N SER A 3 10.20 -25.16 -3.60
CA SER A 3 10.84 -25.80 -2.45
C SER A 3 12.01 -25.04 -1.83
N ALA A 4 12.57 -24.02 -2.46
CA ALA A 4 13.82 -23.41 -1.95
C ALA A 4 13.55 -22.22 -0.99
N SER A 5 12.58 -21.34 -1.25
CA SER A 5 12.34 -20.18 -0.38
C SER A 5 11.57 -20.53 0.91
N VAL A 6 10.67 -21.49 0.83
CA VAL A 6 9.98 -22.03 2.03
C VAL A 6 10.94 -22.81 2.92
N LEU A 7 11.92 -23.51 2.33
CA LEU A 7 12.96 -24.25 3.07
C LEU A 7 13.98 -23.32 3.74
N THR A 8 14.32 -22.16 3.15
CA THR A 8 15.22 -21.19 3.80
C THR A 8 14.54 -20.44 4.94
N SER A 9 13.29 -20.01 4.79
CA SER A 9 12.54 -19.39 5.88
C SER A 9 12.26 -20.37 7.01
N ALA A 10 11.91 -21.62 6.70
CA ALA A 10 11.76 -22.69 7.69
C ALA A 10 13.09 -23.04 8.37
N ALA A 11 14.20 -23.06 7.64
CA ALA A 11 15.53 -23.35 8.19
C ALA A 11 16.05 -22.24 9.11
N ILE A 12 15.74 -20.96 8.84
CA ILE A 12 16.08 -19.83 9.73
C ILE A 12 15.20 -19.87 10.98
N LEU A 13 13.92 -20.19 10.86
CA LEU A 13 13.01 -20.39 11.99
C LEU A 13 13.38 -21.64 12.81
N GLU A 14 13.77 -22.73 12.15
CA GLU A 14 14.27 -23.93 12.84
C GLU A 14 15.63 -23.68 13.49
N ASN A 15 16.55 -22.95 12.88
CA ASN A 15 17.86 -22.64 13.47
C ASN A 15 17.72 -21.71 14.68
N ASN A 16 16.86 -20.69 14.62
CA ASN A 16 16.53 -19.85 15.78
C ASN A 16 15.78 -20.65 16.88
N ARG A 17 14.86 -21.51 16.48
CA ARG A 17 14.15 -22.40 17.41
C ARG A 17 15.08 -23.42 18.07
N PHE A 18 16.09 -23.90 17.31
CA PHE A 18 17.11 -24.81 17.82
C PHE A 18 18.06 -24.12 18.81
N ILE A 19 18.50 -22.90 18.51
CA ILE A 19 19.36 -22.09 19.40
C ILE A 19 18.60 -21.72 20.69
N TYR A 20 17.32 -21.28 20.56
CA TYR A 20 16.49 -20.98 21.74
C TYR A 20 16.19 -22.20 22.59
N ASN A 21 15.88 -23.35 21.99
CA ASN A 21 15.66 -24.59 22.69
C ASN A 21 16.95 -25.08 23.36
N SER A 22 18.10 -24.96 22.71
CA SER A 22 19.40 -25.38 23.26
C SER A 22 19.78 -24.53 24.48
N CYS A 23 19.73 -23.19 24.38
CA CYS A 23 19.98 -22.28 25.48
C CYS A 23 19.00 -22.47 26.64
N SER A 24 17.72 -22.69 26.35
CA SER A 24 16.69 -22.92 27.36
C SER A 24 16.91 -24.25 28.11
N ILE A 25 17.32 -25.29 27.41
CA ILE A 25 17.60 -26.62 27.99
C ILE A 25 18.86 -26.56 28.87
N GLU A 26 19.94 -25.95 28.40
CA GLU A 26 21.18 -25.80 29.20
C GLU A 26 20.93 -24.96 30.44
N PHE A 27 20.15 -23.91 30.35
CA PHE A 27 19.79 -23.05 31.45
C PHE A 27 18.88 -23.77 32.48
N LEU A 28 17.85 -24.52 32.03
CA LEU A 28 17.02 -25.35 32.88
C LEU A 28 17.83 -26.45 33.57
N LEU A 29 18.83 -27.01 32.89
CA LEU A 29 19.74 -27.98 33.44
C LEU A 29 20.65 -27.37 34.54
N LEU A 30 21.13 -26.14 34.30
CA LEU A 30 21.92 -25.38 35.27
C LEU A 30 21.10 -25.06 36.55
N VAL A 31 19.85 -24.60 36.37
CA VAL A 31 18.91 -24.33 37.48
C VAL A 31 18.58 -25.61 38.23
N TYR A 32 18.31 -26.71 37.52
CA TYR A 32 18.08 -28.04 38.14
C TYR A 32 19.28 -28.50 38.94
N LEU A 33 20.50 -28.32 38.43
CA LEU A 33 21.75 -28.69 39.16
C LEU A 33 21.98 -27.82 40.40
N LEU A 34 21.65 -26.51 40.31
CA LEU A 34 21.71 -25.59 41.46
C LEU A 34 20.71 -25.98 42.56
N VAL A 35 19.48 -26.34 42.17
CA VAL A 35 18.42 -26.78 43.10
C VAL A 35 18.77 -28.13 43.71
N ARG A 36 19.30 -29.10 42.93
CA ARG A 36 19.67 -30.45 43.40
C ARG A 36 20.82 -30.42 44.37
N LYS A 37 21.80 -29.50 44.26
CA LYS A 37 22.94 -29.35 45.18
C LYS A 37 22.65 -28.51 46.44
N ALA A 38 21.45 -27.98 46.58
CA ALA A 38 21.11 -27.09 47.69
C ALA A 38 20.88 -27.88 49.00
N ARG A 39 21.87 -27.89 49.87
CA ARG A 39 21.79 -28.54 51.24
C ARG A 39 21.08 -27.71 52.31
N LYS A 40 20.65 -26.45 52.01
CA LYS A 40 19.94 -25.57 52.95
C LYS A 40 18.60 -25.12 52.31
N LYS A 41 17.50 -25.20 53.08
CA LYS A 41 16.13 -24.82 52.64
C LYS A 41 16.07 -23.43 51.97
N ILE A 42 16.84 -22.47 52.46
CA ILE A 42 16.88 -21.11 51.93
C ILE A 42 17.43 -21.08 50.51
N ARG A 43 18.48 -21.82 50.18
CA ARG A 43 19.05 -21.89 48.81
C ARG A 43 18.10 -22.56 47.84
N PHE A 44 17.33 -23.54 48.28
CA PHE A 44 16.28 -24.18 47.48
C PHE A 44 15.19 -23.19 47.13
N ILE A 45 14.67 -22.43 48.12
CA ILE A 45 13.62 -21.42 47.91
C ILE A 45 14.10 -20.33 46.96
N ILE A 46 15.33 -19.83 47.13
CA ILE A 46 15.90 -18.81 46.20
C ILE A 46 16.00 -19.38 44.79
N GLY A 47 16.42 -20.63 44.61
CA GLY A 47 16.50 -21.28 43.30
C GLY A 47 15.14 -21.42 42.64
N VAL A 48 14.09 -21.79 43.38
CA VAL A 48 12.72 -21.89 42.85
C VAL A 48 12.17 -20.51 42.45
N VAL A 49 12.34 -19.48 43.30
CA VAL A 49 11.90 -18.12 43.00
C VAL A 49 12.61 -17.57 41.75
N LEU A 50 13.90 -17.77 41.61
CA LEU A 50 14.67 -17.36 40.43
C LEU A 50 14.19 -18.09 39.17
N SER A 51 13.88 -19.39 39.27
CA SER A 51 13.35 -20.18 38.15
C SER A 51 12.00 -19.69 37.68
N VAL A 52 11.10 -19.36 38.61
CA VAL A 52 9.77 -18.80 38.27
C VAL A 52 9.89 -17.42 37.64
N LEU A 53 10.77 -16.55 38.14
CA LEU A 53 11.03 -15.24 37.54
C LEU A 53 11.58 -15.38 36.12
N ILE A 54 12.50 -16.28 35.88
CA ILE A 54 13.07 -16.52 34.55
C ILE A 54 12.05 -17.12 33.61
N LEU A 55 11.23 -18.09 34.05
CA LEU A 55 10.13 -18.62 33.25
C LEU A 55 9.09 -17.55 32.92
N ALA A 56 8.82 -16.63 33.84
CA ALA A 56 7.95 -15.49 33.57
C ALA A 56 8.54 -14.55 32.52
N VAL A 57 9.83 -14.23 32.59
CA VAL A 57 10.53 -13.38 31.61
C VAL A 57 10.61 -14.07 30.25
N LEU A 58 10.95 -15.35 30.19
CA LEU A 58 10.99 -16.12 28.95
C LEU A 58 9.59 -16.30 28.35
N GLY A 59 8.58 -16.55 29.19
CA GLY A 59 7.19 -16.67 28.73
C GLY A 59 6.63 -15.37 28.16
N THR A 60 6.87 -14.24 28.84
CA THR A 60 6.45 -12.91 28.34
C THR A 60 7.24 -12.52 27.10
N GLY A 61 8.55 -12.80 27.06
CA GLY A 61 9.38 -12.57 25.88
C GLY A 61 8.95 -13.41 24.67
N SER A 62 8.63 -14.68 24.89
CA SER A 62 8.13 -15.58 23.84
C SER A 62 6.76 -15.17 23.30
N LEU A 63 5.84 -14.75 24.18
CA LEU A 63 4.53 -14.21 23.79
C LEU A 63 4.67 -12.90 23.01
N TYR A 64 5.60 -12.05 23.41
CA TYR A 64 5.87 -10.79 22.73
C TYR A 64 6.43 -11.03 21.31
N ILE A 65 7.43 -11.92 21.20
CA ILE A 65 7.98 -12.31 19.88
C ILE A 65 6.91 -12.95 19.01
N TYR A 66 6.09 -13.86 19.56
CA TYR A 66 5.01 -14.51 18.79
C TYR A 66 3.99 -13.49 18.26
N LYS A 67 3.53 -12.56 19.11
CA LYS A 67 2.61 -11.50 18.67
C LYS A 67 3.22 -10.59 17.62
N THR A 68 4.49 -10.20 17.79
CA THR A 68 5.20 -9.35 16.84
C THR A 68 5.39 -10.04 15.49
N VAL A 69 5.80 -11.30 15.47
CA VAL A 69 5.92 -12.08 14.23
C VAL A 69 4.56 -12.28 13.57
N SER A 70 3.53 -12.58 14.35
CA SER A 70 2.16 -12.75 13.81
C SER A 70 1.59 -11.45 13.22
N ALA A 71 1.76 -10.30 13.89
CA ALA A 71 1.33 -9.01 13.38
C ALA A 71 2.09 -8.64 12.09
N LEU A 72 3.38 -8.91 12.05
CA LEU A 72 4.22 -8.64 10.89
C LEU A 72 3.93 -9.60 9.72
N ASP A 73 3.66 -10.87 9.98
CA ASP A 73 3.19 -11.81 8.96
C ASP A 73 1.85 -11.35 8.34
N THR A 74 0.97 -10.79 9.15
CA THR A 74 -0.30 -10.21 8.67
C THR A 74 -0.06 -8.98 7.79
N ILE A 75 0.88 -8.11 8.18
CA ILE A 75 1.21 -6.87 7.44
C ILE A 75 2.00 -7.16 6.15
N THR A 76 2.96 -8.10 6.20
CA THR A 76 3.89 -8.36 5.09
C THR A 76 3.54 -9.61 4.28
N GLY A 77 2.69 -10.47 4.79
CA GLY A 77 2.34 -11.79 4.22
C GLY A 77 1.20 -11.77 3.20
N VAL A 78 0.66 -10.60 2.83
CA VAL A 78 -0.49 -10.51 1.90
C VAL A 78 -0.04 -10.90 0.48
N ASN A 79 -0.16 -12.19 0.18
CA ASN A 79 -0.02 -12.73 -1.18
C ASN A 79 -1.36 -12.82 -1.93
N LYS A 80 -2.41 -12.16 -1.40
CA LYS A 80 -3.75 -12.22 -1.96
C LYS A 80 -4.31 -10.82 -2.06
N ASP A 81 -4.69 -10.42 -3.26
CA ASP A 81 -5.55 -9.26 -3.47
C ASP A 81 -7.00 -9.72 -3.33
N VAL A 82 -7.78 -9.01 -2.52
CA VAL A 82 -9.21 -9.28 -2.32
C VAL A 82 -10.00 -8.21 -3.05
N THR A 83 -10.75 -8.62 -4.07
CA THR A 83 -11.61 -7.73 -4.84
C THR A 83 -13.08 -7.96 -4.41
N LYS A 84 -13.80 -6.87 -4.12
CA LYS A 84 -15.25 -6.94 -3.84
C LYS A 84 -16.02 -6.77 -5.15
N ILE A 85 -16.66 -7.84 -5.56
CA ILE A 85 -17.61 -7.85 -6.68
C ILE A 85 -19.01 -7.89 -6.07
N ASN A 86 -19.73 -6.81 -6.27
CA ASN A 86 -21.04 -6.64 -5.65
C ASN A 86 -22.16 -6.83 -6.67
N VAL A 87 -23.30 -7.26 -6.16
CA VAL A 87 -24.54 -7.34 -6.93
C VAL A 87 -25.42 -6.16 -6.53
N TYR A 88 -25.73 -5.32 -7.50
CA TYR A 88 -26.52 -4.10 -7.30
C TYR A 88 -27.85 -4.20 -8.03
N VAL A 89 -28.88 -3.69 -7.36
CA VAL A 89 -30.22 -3.42 -7.92
C VAL A 89 -30.53 -1.93 -7.73
N LYS A 90 -31.59 -1.44 -8.35
CA LYS A 90 -32.10 -0.10 -8.06
C LYS A 90 -32.55 0.02 -6.60
N GLU A 91 -32.45 1.18 -6.02
CA GLU A 91 -32.82 1.45 -4.62
C GLU A 91 -34.28 1.05 -4.30
N ASP A 92 -35.20 1.21 -5.26
CA ASP A 92 -36.62 0.89 -5.16
C ASP A 92 -36.97 -0.57 -5.56
N ASP A 93 -35.97 -1.39 -5.93
CA ASP A 93 -36.20 -2.78 -6.30
C ASP A 93 -36.67 -3.65 -5.11
N PRO A 94 -37.59 -4.61 -5.29
CA PRO A 94 -38.08 -5.45 -4.21
C PRO A 94 -37.06 -6.44 -3.63
N ALA A 95 -36.04 -6.86 -4.42
CA ALA A 95 -35.03 -7.85 -3.97
C ALA A 95 -34.16 -7.27 -2.85
N GLN A 96 -34.07 -7.93 -1.71
CA GLN A 96 -33.27 -7.52 -0.54
C GLN A 96 -31.99 -8.33 -0.38
N LYS A 97 -31.88 -9.46 -1.04
CA LYS A 97 -30.73 -10.38 -1.02
C LYS A 97 -30.62 -11.12 -2.36
N LEU A 98 -29.49 -11.73 -2.62
CA LEU A 98 -29.20 -12.45 -3.87
C LEU A 98 -30.28 -13.47 -4.25
N ALA A 99 -30.79 -14.24 -3.29
CA ALA A 99 -31.81 -15.26 -3.55
C ALA A 99 -33.13 -14.66 -4.08
N ASP A 100 -33.47 -13.43 -3.73
CA ASP A 100 -34.71 -12.76 -4.20
C ASP A 100 -34.57 -12.38 -5.70
N ALA A 101 -33.35 -12.19 -6.19
CA ALA A 101 -33.03 -11.85 -7.56
C ALA A 101 -32.72 -13.07 -8.44
N SER A 102 -32.89 -14.30 -7.98
CA SER A 102 -32.52 -15.52 -8.71
C SER A 102 -33.15 -15.67 -10.10
N GLY A 103 -34.30 -15.03 -10.34
CA GLY A 103 -34.97 -14.98 -11.65
C GLY A 103 -34.61 -13.76 -12.50
N TYR A 104 -33.69 -12.90 -12.08
CA TYR A 104 -33.32 -11.70 -12.82
C TYR A 104 -32.31 -12.02 -13.92
N THR A 105 -32.24 -11.14 -14.92
CA THR A 105 -31.12 -11.09 -15.84
C THR A 105 -30.09 -10.12 -15.27
N PHE A 106 -28.86 -10.59 -15.11
CA PHE A 106 -27.75 -9.80 -14.55
C PHE A 106 -26.92 -9.18 -15.68
N GLY A 107 -26.67 -7.87 -15.60
CA GLY A 107 -25.70 -7.20 -16.46
C GLY A 107 -24.28 -7.46 -15.96
N ILE A 108 -23.36 -7.77 -16.88
CA ILE A 108 -21.94 -7.93 -16.60
C ILE A 108 -21.10 -7.23 -17.68
N LEU A 109 -19.85 -6.90 -17.36
CA LEU A 109 -18.89 -6.40 -18.34
C LEU A 109 -18.26 -7.54 -19.14
N SER A 110 -18.13 -7.37 -20.46
CA SER A 110 -17.60 -8.43 -21.34
C SER A 110 -16.09 -8.62 -21.23
N GLU A 111 -15.33 -7.55 -20.98
CA GLU A 111 -13.86 -7.56 -20.96
C GLU A 111 -13.28 -7.00 -19.67
N LEU A 112 -13.77 -5.84 -19.21
CA LEU A 112 -13.27 -5.18 -18.01
C LEU A 112 -13.55 -6.05 -16.77
N ASP A 113 -12.49 -6.39 -16.01
CA ASP A 113 -12.56 -7.14 -14.76
C ASP A 113 -13.26 -8.50 -14.89
N ARG A 114 -13.18 -9.12 -16.09
CA ARG A 114 -13.89 -10.34 -16.44
C ARG A 114 -13.53 -11.51 -15.54
N ASP A 115 -12.25 -11.71 -15.26
CA ASP A 115 -11.78 -12.84 -14.43
C ASP A 115 -12.37 -12.80 -13.01
N ASN A 116 -12.47 -11.62 -12.42
CA ASN A 116 -13.09 -11.43 -11.11
C ASN A 116 -14.62 -11.62 -11.18
N THR A 117 -15.26 -11.14 -12.25
CA THR A 117 -16.69 -11.33 -12.48
C THR A 117 -17.05 -12.82 -12.64
N ASP A 118 -16.24 -13.59 -13.38
CA ASP A 118 -16.45 -15.03 -13.56
C ASP A 118 -16.31 -15.80 -12.25
N GLN A 119 -15.37 -15.43 -11.39
CA GLN A 119 -15.24 -16.02 -10.06
C GLN A 119 -16.45 -15.66 -9.16
N ALA A 120 -16.95 -14.43 -9.26
CA ALA A 120 -18.15 -14.01 -8.54
C ALA A 120 -19.39 -14.81 -9.01
N LEU A 121 -19.56 -15.01 -10.33
CA LEU A 121 -20.62 -15.84 -10.89
C LEU A 121 -20.54 -17.28 -10.38
N GLN A 122 -19.33 -17.83 -10.25
CA GLN A 122 -19.14 -19.15 -9.67
C GLN A 122 -19.56 -19.20 -8.18
N GLN A 123 -19.27 -18.18 -7.40
CA GLN A 123 -19.74 -18.09 -6.00
C GLN A 123 -21.27 -17.99 -5.94
N MET A 124 -21.88 -17.18 -6.81
CA MET A 124 -23.36 -17.10 -6.93
C MET A 124 -23.98 -18.45 -7.27
N TYR A 125 -23.38 -19.22 -8.18
CA TYR A 125 -23.83 -20.57 -8.48
C TYR A 125 -23.86 -21.48 -7.24
N TYR A 126 -22.81 -21.42 -6.41
CA TYR A 126 -22.79 -22.22 -5.17
C TYR A 126 -23.84 -21.78 -4.16
N GLU A 127 -24.14 -20.48 -4.08
CA GLU A 127 -25.13 -19.93 -3.16
C GLU A 127 -26.57 -20.21 -3.64
N LEU A 128 -26.86 -20.05 -4.92
CA LEU A 128 -28.20 -20.18 -5.50
C LEU A 128 -28.53 -21.63 -5.93
N GLY A 129 -27.52 -22.45 -6.13
CA GLY A 129 -27.70 -23.85 -6.66
C GLY A 129 -28.01 -23.92 -8.16
N SER A 130 -27.92 -22.80 -8.90
CA SER A 130 -28.18 -22.73 -10.33
C SER A 130 -27.44 -21.56 -10.97
N ASP A 131 -27.18 -21.66 -12.28
CA ASP A 131 -26.64 -20.52 -13.03
C ASP A 131 -27.66 -19.39 -13.14
N VAL A 132 -27.18 -18.16 -13.15
CA VAL A 132 -27.97 -16.96 -13.40
C VAL A 132 -27.91 -16.57 -14.88
N GLN A 133 -28.96 -15.91 -15.37
CA GLN A 133 -28.95 -15.35 -16.71
C GLN A 133 -28.14 -14.07 -16.75
N THR A 134 -27.20 -13.94 -17.69
CA THR A 134 -26.35 -12.76 -17.83
C THR A 134 -26.47 -12.12 -19.22
N ASN A 135 -26.41 -10.79 -19.26
CA ASN A 135 -26.20 -10.01 -20.47
C ASN A 135 -24.85 -9.29 -20.37
N GLU A 136 -24.07 -9.37 -21.44
CA GLU A 136 -22.74 -8.78 -21.51
C GLU A 136 -22.78 -7.39 -22.15
N TYR A 137 -22.03 -6.44 -21.58
CA TYR A 137 -21.94 -5.07 -22.04
C TYR A 137 -20.45 -4.68 -22.22
N SER A 138 -20.17 -3.91 -23.27
CA SER A 138 -18.79 -3.54 -23.63
C SER A 138 -18.20 -2.45 -22.76
N GLY A 139 -19.03 -1.72 -22.01
CA GLY A 139 -18.59 -0.60 -21.19
C GLY A 139 -19.51 -0.27 -20.03
N LEU A 140 -18.96 0.49 -19.07
CA LEU A 140 -19.65 0.87 -17.83
C LEU A 140 -20.97 1.63 -18.08
N SER A 141 -21.00 2.53 -19.09
CA SER A 141 -22.21 3.29 -19.42
C SER A 141 -23.33 2.40 -19.92
N GLU A 142 -23.00 1.46 -20.81
CA GLU A 142 -24.01 0.51 -21.34
C GLU A 142 -24.55 -0.40 -20.25
N LEU A 143 -23.68 -0.82 -19.33
CA LEU A 143 -24.07 -1.61 -18.16
C LEU A 143 -25.02 -0.79 -17.25
N ALA A 144 -24.68 0.45 -16.92
CA ALA A 144 -25.52 1.34 -16.12
C ALA A 144 -26.87 1.63 -16.80
N ASP A 145 -26.86 1.89 -18.10
CA ASP A 145 -28.08 2.12 -18.88
C ASP A 145 -28.99 0.88 -18.91
N SER A 146 -28.42 -0.32 -18.95
CA SER A 146 -29.19 -1.56 -18.94
C SER A 146 -30.02 -1.74 -17.66
N LEU A 147 -29.45 -1.34 -16.52
CA LEU A 147 -30.16 -1.33 -15.24
C LEU A 147 -31.21 -0.21 -15.21
N ASN A 148 -30.85 0.99 -15.68
CA ASN A 148 -31.74 2.15 -15.70
C ASN A 148 -32.98 1.94 -16.54
N ASN A 149 -32.84 1.34 -17.73
CA ASN A 149 -33.95 1.07 -18.64
C ASN A 149 -34.68 -0.24 -18.37
N GLY A 150 -34.22 -1.05 -17.39
CA GLY A 150 -34.85 -2.32 -17.00
C GLY A 150 -34.54 -3.49 -17.94
N THR A 151 -33.56 -3.39 -18.82
CA THR A 151 -33.08 -4.50 -19.67
C THR A 151 -32.44 -5.60 -18.81
N THR A 152 -31.80 -5.21 -17.70
CA THR A 152 -31.32 -6.09 -16.62
C THR A 152 -32.01 -5.71 -15.31
N GLY A 153 -32.29 -6.70 -14.46
CA GLY A 153 -32.85 -6.49 -13.14
C GLY A 153 -31.79 -6.20 -12.08
N ALA A 154 -30.56 -6.64 -12.33
CA ALA A 154 -29.40 -6.42 -11.48
C ALA A 154 -28.13 -6.27 -12.31
N ILE A 155 -27.07 -5.70 -11.72
CA ILE A 155 -25.72 -5.67 -12.30
C ILE A 155 -24.73 -6.29 -11.33
N ILE A 156 -23.72 -6.96 -11.87
CA ILE A 156 -22.56 -7.50 -11.13
C ILE A 156 -21.38 -6.64 -11.48
N LEU A 157 -20.82 -5.95 -10.47
CA LEU A 157 -19.80 -4.95 -10.71
C LEU A 157 -18.83 -4.86 -9.54
N ASN A 158 -17.55 -4.74 -9.84
CA ASN A 158 -16.55 -4.34 -8.87
C ASN A 158 -16.90 -2.96 -8.30
N GLN A 159 -16.95 -2.87 -6.97
CA GLN A 159 -17.31 -1.64 -6.26
C GLN A 159 -16.54 -0.40 -6.72
N ALA A 160 -15.26 -0.57 -7.08
CA ALA A 160 -14.41 0.54 -7.50
C ALA A 160 -14.86 1.21 -8.82
N TYR A 161 -15.64 0.53 -9.65
CA TYR A 161 -16.17 1.13 -10.87
C TYR A 161 -17.37 2.04 -10.65
N LEU A 162 -18.02 1.97 -9.49
CA LEU A 162 -19.07 2.96 -9.15
C LEU A 162 -18.51 4.37 -9.10
N ASP A 163 -17.32 4.52 -8.53
CA ASP A 163 -16.65 5.83 -8.49
C ASP A 163 -16.28 6.33 -9.91
N VAL A 164 -15.95 5.40 -10.81
CA VAL A 164 -15.67 5.73 -12.22
C VAL A 164 -16.96 6.18 -12.93
N LEU A 165 -18.08 5.51 -12.66
CA LEU A 165 -19.37 5.91 -13.18
C LEU A 165 -19.80 7.28 -12.66
N ASP A 166 -19.65 7.54 -11.36
CA ASP A 166 -20.02 8.82 -10.74
C ASP A 166 -19.16 10.00 -11.26
N GLU A 167 -17.97 9.74 -11.83
CA GLU A 167 -17.18 10.77 -12.55
C GLU A 167 -17.72 11.12 -13.94
N MET A 168 -18.65 10.33 -14.49
CA MET A 168 -19.23 10.59 -15.81
C MET A 168 -20.45 11.52 -15.69
N ASP A 169 -20.54 12.55 -16.52
CA ASP A 169 -21.55 13.62 -16.44
C ASP A 169 -23.00 13.11 -16.30
N ASN A 170 -23.36 12.03 -16.99
CA ASN A 170 -24.72 11.48 -16.99
C ASN A 170 -24.98 10.50 -15.83
N TYR A 171 -23.97 10.15 -15.04
CA TYR A 171 -24.02 9.13 -13.98
C TYR A 171 -23.55 9.65 -12.63
N SER A 172 -23.41 10.96 -12.44
CA SER A 172 -22.81 11.63 -11.27
C SER A 172 -23.44 11.32 -9.91
N SER A 173 -24.51 10.57 -9.88
CA SER A 173 -25.17 10.08 -8.65
C SER A 173 -25.69 8.65 -8.83
N PHE A 174 -25.13 7.91 -9.78
CA PHE A 174 -25.61 6.56 -10.08
C PHE A 174 -25.44 5.64 -8.88
N SER A 175 -24.29 5.69 -8.20
CA SER A 175 -24.03 4.88 -6.99
C SER A 175 -25.08 5.08 -5.90
N SER A 176 -25.57 6.32 -5.73
CA SER A 176 -26.58 6.64 -4.71
C SER A 176 -28.01 6.14 -5.03
N GLN A 177 -28.23 5.67 -6.26
CA GLN A 177 -29.50 5.09 -6.72
C GLN A 177 -29.50 3.57 -6.65
N LEU A 178 -28.42 2.97 -6.18
CA LEU A 178 -28.22 1.54 -6.11
C LEU A 178 -28.29 1.04 -4.69
N ARG A 179 -28.80 -0.19 -4.55
CA ARG A 179 -28.70 -0.96 -3.34
C ARG A 179 -27.91 -2.23 -3.60
N GLU A 180 -26.93 -2.51 -2.76
CA GLU A 180 -26.20 -3.76 -2.71
C GLU A 180 -27.06 -4.87 -2.10
N ILE A 181 -27.21 -5.97 -2.80
CA ILE A 181 -27.95 -7.17 -2.33
C ILE A 181 -27.05 -8.38 -2.09
N ALA A 182 -25.78 -8.34 -2.56
CA ALA A 182 -24.75 -9.30 -2.24
C ALA A 182 -23.38 -8.69 -2.44
N SER A 183 -22.41 -9.12 -1.63
CA SER A 183 -20.98 -8.75 -1.74
C SER A 183 -20.15 -10.03 -1.79
N LEU A 184 -19.49 -10.27 -2.91
CA LEU A 184 -18.70 -11.45 -3.19
C LEU A 184 -17.22 -11.08 -3.13
N GLN A 185 -16.46 -11.78 -2.30
CA GLN A 185 -15.02 -11.55 -2.19
C GLN A 185 -14.29 -12.50 -3.12
N VAL A 186 -13.58 -11.94 -4.07
CA VAL A 186 -12.74 -12.68 -5.02
C VAL A 186 -11.30 -12.53 -4.58
N GLU A 187 -10.67 -13.62 -4.18
CA GLU A 187 -9.26 -13.66 -3.80
C GLU A 187 -8.40 -13.99 -5.03
N THR A 188 -7.56 -13.07 -5.43
CA THR A 188 -6.56 -13.30 -6.47
C THR A 188 -5.20 -13.51 -5.83
N VAL A 189 -4.60 -14.68 -6.04
CA VAL A 189 -3.23 -14.94 -5.58
C VAL A 189 -2.26 -14.15 -6.47
N VAL A 190 -1.69 -13.11 -5.93
CA VAL A 190 -0.70 -12.30 -6.62
C VAL A 190 0.67 -12.92 -6.41
N GLN A 191 1.27 -13.45 -7.48
CA GLN A 191 2.69 -13.80 -7.45
C GLN A 191 3.51 -12.50 -7.47
N ARG A 192 3.83 -12.00 -6.28
CA ARG A 192 4.70 -10.84 -6.15
C ARG A 192 6.11 -11.25 -6.53
N LYS A 193 6.69 -10.55 -7.48
CA LYS A 193 8.12 -10.66 -7.79
C LYS A 193 8.87 -10.08 -6.58
N THR A 194 9.25 -10.94 -5.64
CA THR A 194 10.18 -10.55 -4.58
C THR A 194 11.51 -10.24 -5.26
N PRO A 195 12.10 -9.06 -5.06
CA PRO A 195 13.42 -8.77 -5.59
C PRO A 195 14.40 -9.83 -5.08
N GLN A 196 15.11 -10.50 -5.98
CA GLN A 196 16.18 -11.41 -5.56
C GLN A 196 17.33 -10.56 -5.02
N VAL A 197 17.59 -10.66 -3.73
CA VAL A 197 18.80 -10.15 -3.11
C VAL A 197 19.95 -11.05 -3.62
N THR A 198 20.71 -10.55 -4.56
CA THR A 198 21.95 -11.22 -5.00
C THR A 198 23.04 -10.83 -4.00
N GLU A 199 23.42 -11.76 -3.13
CA GLU A 199 24.65 -11.61 -2.35
C GLU A 199 25.83 -11.40 -3.31
N ALA A 200 26.52 -10.29 -3.13
CA ALA A 200 27.72 -9.96 -3.91
C ALA A 200 28.86 -10.88 -3.50
N THR A 201 28.89 -12.10 -4.03
CA THR A 201 30.10 -12.91 -4.06
C THR A 201 30.97 -12.41 -5.22
N GLY A 202 32.06 -11.76 -4.88
CA GLY A 202 33.02 -11.26 -5.87
C GLY A 202 33.59 -12.39 -6.72
N SER A 203 33.35 -12.31 -8.02
CA SER A 203 34.18 -12.91 -9.04
C SER A 203 33.97 -12.17 -10.35
N THR A 204 35.02 -11.51 -10.79
CA THR A 204 35.19 -10.89 -12.10
C THR A 204 35.10 -11.91 -13.20
N THR A 205 34.17 -11.76 -14.14
CA THR A 205 34.37 -12.15 -15.54
C THR A 205 33.48 -11.29 -16.42
N GLU A 206 34.11 -10.50 -17.27
CA GLU A 206 33.48 -9.69 -18.30
C GLU A 206 32.82 -10.58 -19.35
N THR A 207 31.57 -10.34 -19.66
CA THR A 207 31.01 -10.59 -20.99
C THR A 207 29.87 -9.64 -21.23
N SER A 208 30.05 -8.82 -22.25
CA SER A 208 29.07 -7.87 -22.79
C SER A 208 27.87 -8.59 -23.39
N ASP A 209 26.66 -8.21 -22.97
CA ASP A 209 25.51 -8.14 -23.88
C ASP A 209 24.44 -7.18 -23.35
N ASN A 210 23.96 -6.36 -24.26
CA ASN A 210 22.91 -5.35 -24.06
C ASN A 210 21.58 -6.00 -23.69
N SER A 211 21.14 -5.82 -22.45
CA SER A 211 19.74 -5.87 -22.07
C SER A 211 19.53 -4.93 -20.88
N SER A 212 18.44 -4.17 -20.91
CA SER A 212 17.96 -3.20 -19.92
C SER A 212 18.36 -3.58 -18.49
N ALA A 213 19.10 -2.68 -17.83
CA ALA A 213 19.73 -2.92 -16.55
C ALA A 213 18.70 -3.22 -15.45
N ASP A 214 18.53 -4.50 -15.13
CA ASP A 214 18.08 -4.95 -13.82
C ASP A 214 19.13 -4.50 -12.80
N ALA A 215 18.97 -3.30 -12.26
CA ALA A 215 19.79 -2.86 -11.15
C ALA A 215 19.44 -3.75 -9.95
N ALA A 216 20.33 -4.70 -9.64
CA ALA A 216 20.25 -5.52 -8.46
C ALA A 216 19.93 -4.64 -7.25
N VAL A 217 18.94 -5.04 -6.46
CA VAL A 217 18.65 -4.42 -5.16
C VAL A 217 19.91 -4.66 -4.32
N THR A 218 20.71 -3.60 -4.14
CA THR A 218 21.75 -3.63 -3.13
C THR A 218 21.07 -3.40 -1.79
N ASP A 219 21.56 -3.99 -0.69
CA ASP A 219 21.02 -3.80 0.68
C ASP A 219 20.99 -2.34 1.15
N GLU A 220 21.24 -1.40 0.26
CA GLU A 220 21.41 0.02 0.55
C GLU A 220 20.45 0.95 -0.20
N VAL A 221 19.81 0.49 -1.29
CA VAL A 221 18.95 1.34 -2.13
C VAL A 221 17.61 0.69 -2.39
N TYR A 222 16.53 1.37 -2.04
CA TYR A 222 15.15 0.89 -2.18
C TYR A 222 14.33 1.88 -3.00
N THR A 223 13.46 1.36 -3.86
CA THR A 223 12.43 2.14 -4.55
C THR A 223 11.07 1.65 -4.05
N ILE A 224 10.33 2.54 -3.41
CA ILE A 224 9.07 2.21 -2.71
C ILE A 224 7.94 3.04 -3.32
N TYR A 225 6.87 2.40 -3.74
CA TYR A 225 5.64 3.07 -4.18
C TYR A 225 4.72 3.31 -2.99
N VAL A 226 4.35 4.57 -2.74
CA VAL A 226 3.34 4.95 -1.74
C VAL A 226 2.04 5.22 -2.46
N SER A 227 1.02 4.41 -2.13
CA SER A 227 -0.33 4.49 -2.67
C SER A 227 -1.33 4.85 -1.57
N GLY A 228 -2.04 5.95 -1.75
CA GLY A 228 -3.18 6.32 -0.91
C GLY A 228 -4.48 6.01 -1.63
N ILE A 229 -5.34 5.22 -1.00
CA ILE A 229 -6.65 4.85 -1.55
C ILE A 229 -7.77 5.63 -0.88
N ASP A 230 -8.73 6.08 -1.68
CA ASP A 230 -9.87 6.90 -1.21
C ASP A 230 -10.97 6.04 -0.59
N THR A 231 -10.69 5.46 0.58
CA THR A 231 -11.67 4.70 1.35
C THR A 231 -11.42 4.81 2.85
N ARG A 232 -12.49 4.72 3.64
CA ARG A 232 -12.44 4.59 5.11
C ARG A 232 -12.71 3.16 5.59
N GLY A 233 -13.12 2.26 4.69
CA GLY A 233 -13.45 0.88 4.97
C GLY A 233 -12.21 -0.02 5.09
N GLU A 234 -12.44 -1.33 4.95
CA GLU A 234 -11.36 -2.32 4.90
C GLU A 234 -10.40 -2.03 3.74
N MET A 235 -9.14 -2.39 3.94
CA MET A 235 -8.16 -2.39 2.85
C MET A 235 -8.60 -3.41 1.81
N THR A 236 -9.10 -2.93 0.67
CA THR A 236 -9.48 -3.78 -0.45
C THR A 236 -8.51 -3.61 -1.59
N ALA A 237 -8.29 -4.66 -2.37
CA ALA A 237 -7.42 -4.59 -3.54
C ALA A 237 -7.91 -3.58 -4.58
N SER A 238 -9.22 -3.50 -4.74
CA SER A 238 -9.88 -2.70 -5.76
C SER A 238 -10.27 -1.33 -5.23
N SER A 239 -9.43 -0.34 -5.47
CA SER A 239 -9.75 1.07 -5.21
C SER A 239 -8.84 1.96 -6.04
N ARG A 240 -9.32 3.15 -6.38
CA ARG A 240 -8.49 4.15 -7.06
C ARG A 240 -7.30 4.54 -6.19
N SER A 241 -6.15 4.75 -6.83
CA SER A 241 -4.97 5.27 -6.17
C SER A 241 -4.88 6.78 -6.36
N ASP A 242 -5.30 7.54 -5.36
CA ASP A 242 -5.33 9.00 -5.38
C ASP A 242 -3.99 9.64 -5.00
N VAL A 243 -3.11 8.88 -4.38
CA VAL A 243 -1.74 9.26 -4.07
C VAL A 243 -0.80 8.31 -4.80
N ASN A 244 0.06 8.87 -5.65
CA ASN A 244 1.04 8.11 -6.44
C ASN A 244 2.42 8.75 -6.23
N ILE A 245 3.12 8.34 -5.18
CA ILE A 245 4.43 8.86 -4.81
C ILE A 245 5.46 7.72 -4.85
N ILE A 246 6.60 7.95 -5.50
CA ILE A 246 7.73 7.03 -5.52
C ILE A 246 8.80 7.57 -4.58
N LEU A 247 9.21 6.77 -3.62
CA LEU A 247 10.36 7.05 -2.75
C LEU A 247 11.59 6.32 -3.28
N THR A 248 12.64 7.05 -3.60
CA THR A 248 13.97 6.47 -3.83
C THR A 248 14.80 6.71 -2.57
N VAL A 249 15.07 5.64 -1.83
CA VAL A 249 15.76 5.66 -0.54
C VAL A 249 17.17 5.12 -0.72
N ASN A 250 18.18 5.93 -0.39
CA ASN A 250 19.57 5.48 -0.33
C ASN A 250 20.07 5.59 1.11
N THR A 251 20.22 4.43 1.76
CA THR A 251 20.56 4.35 3.19
C THR A 251 22.02 4.72 3.48
N ARG A 252 22.91 4.54 2.49
CA ARG A 252 24.33 4.91 2.62
C ARG A 252 24.51 6.43 2.67
N THR A 253 23.78 7.14 1.81
CA THR A 253 23.84 8.62 1.76
C THR A 253 22.84 9.29 2.69
N LYS A 254 21.93 8.50 3.32
CA LYS A 254 20.78 9.00 4.11
C LYS A 254 19.95 10.01 3.36
N GLN A 255 19.65 9.70 2.10
CA GLN A 255 18.86 10.54 1.23
C GLN A 255 17.61 9.83 0.77
N ILE A 256 16.49 10.55 0.81
CA ILE A 256 15.19 10.12 0.26
C ILE A 256 14.77 11.16 -0.78
N LEU A 257 14.50 10.69 -1.98
CA LEU A 257 13.86 11.49 -3.03
C LEU A 257 12.42 11.03 -3.20
N MET A 258 11.48 11.94 -3.10
CA MET A 258 10.06 11.73 -3.35
C MET A 258 9.69 12.25 -4.73
N ILE A 259 9.07 11.42 -5.57
CA ILE A 259 8.51 11.82 -6.86
C ILE A 259 6.99 11.69 -6.78
N SER A 260 6.28 12.81 -6.81
CA SER A 260 4.81 12.82 -6.91
C SER A 260 4.38 12.80 -8.37
N THR A 261 3.49 11.84 -8.72
CA THR A 261 2.90 11.70 -10.05
C THR A 261 1.42 12.04 -9.98
N PRO A 262 0.92 12.98 -10.80
CA PRO A 262 -0.49 13.35 -10.81
C PRO A 262 -1.41 12.15 -11.03
N ARG A 263 -2.48 12.04 -10.24
CA ARG A 263 -3.44 10.92 -10.32
C ARG A 263 -4.14 10.84 -11.69
N ASP A 264 -4.35 11.97 -12.35
CA ASP A 264 -5.04 12.07 -13.62
C ASP A 264 -4.11 11.95 -14.84
N TYR A 265 -2.83 11.54 -14.67
CA TYR A 265 -1.91 11.29 -15.76
C TYR A 265 -2.53 10.31 -16.77
N PHE A 266 -2.57 10.73 -18.05
CA PHE A 266 -3.11 9.94 -19.14
C PHE A 266 -2.00 9.10 -19.76
N VAL A 267 -1.87 7.87 -19.26
CA VAL A 267 -0.78 6.95 -19.61
C VAL A 267 -1.32 5.55 -19.90
N PRO A 268 -0.68 4.76 -20.76
CA PRO A 268 -1.03 3.36 -20.90
C PRO A 268 -0.82 2.63 -19.56
N LEU A 269 -1.86 1.94 -19.07
CA LEU A 269 -1.70 1.04 -17.95
C LEU A 269 -0.97 -0.24 -18.40
N SER A 270 -0.31 -0.92 -17.48
CA SER A 270 0.43 -2.17 -17.79
C SER A 270 -0.43 -3.27 -18.41
N ILE A 271 -1.76 -3.20 -18.20
CA ILE A 271 -2.76 -4.16 -18.68
C ILE A 271 -3.54 -3.68 -19.90
N SER A 272 -3.41 -2.42 -20.33
CA SER A 272 -4.32 -1.80 -21.30
C SER A 272 -3.84 -1.92 -22.77
N ASN A 273 -2.83 -2.73 -23.05
CA ASN A 273 -2.27 -2.95 -24.39
C ASN A 273 -1.94 -1.65 -25.13
N GLY A 274 -1.41 -0.67 -24.42
CA GLY A 274 -1.02 0.63 -24.96
C GLY A 274 -2.14 1.67 -25.05
N VAL A 275 -3.37 1.35 -24.67
CA VAL A 275 -4.47 2.32 -24.59
C VAL A 275 -4.33 3.13 -23.30
N PRO A 276 -4.29 4.48 -23.37
CA PRO A 276 -4.13 5.30 -22.16
C PRO A 276 -5.38 5.32 -21.28
N ASP A 277 -5.13 5.42 -19.97
CA ASP A 277 -6.13 5.65 -18.94
C ASP A 277 -5.61 6.67 -17.91
N LYS A 278 -6.44 7.09 -16.97
CA LYS A 278 -5.97 7.83 -15.81
C LYS A 278 -5.12 6.93 -14.92
N LEU A 279 -3.98 7.39 -14.45
CA LEU A 279 -3.11 6.62 -13.54
C LEU A 279 -3.84 6.14 -12.29
N THR A 280 -4.75 6.94 -11.74
CA THR A 280 -5.56 6.57 -10.56
C THR A 280 -6.36 5.29 -10.78
N HIS A 281 -6.79 5.00 -12.00
CA HIS A 281 -7.56 3.79 -12.34
C HIS A 281 -6.71 2.52 -12.30
N ALA A 282 -5.39 2.62 -12.40
CA ALA A 282 -4.50 1.46 -12.23
C ALA A 282 -4.71 0.76 -10.88
N GLY A 283 -5.05 1.53 -9.82
CA GLY A 283 -5.35 1.00 -8.49
C GLY A 283 -6.58 0.10 -8.43
N ILE A 284 -7.54 0.26 -9.35
CA ILE A 284 -8.74 -0.59 -9.46
C ILE A 284 -8.35 -2.04 -9.81
N TYR A 285 -7.27 -2.20 -10.57
CA TYR A 285 -6.73 -3.49 -11.00
C TYR A 285 -5.65 -4.03 -10.04
N GLY A 286 -5.46 -3.37 -8.90
CA GLY A 286 -4.51 -3.76 -7.86
C GLY A 286 -3.21 -2.96 -7.86
N VAL A 287 -2.49 -3.05 -6.74
CA VAL A 287 -1.27 -2.28 -6.50
C VAL A 287 -0.16 -2.62 -7.51
N ASN A 288 -0.10 -3.87 -7.99
CA ASN A 288 0.92 -4.28 -8.96
C ASN A 288 0.72 -3.59 -10.32
N VAL A 289 -0.54 -3.40 -10.76
CA VAL A 289 -0.82 -2.67 -12.01
C VAL A 289 -0.38 -1.22 -11.88
N SER A 290 -0.58 -0.59 -10.72
CA SER A 290 -0.06 0.76 -10.46
C SER A 290 1.47 0.81 -10.48
N MET A 291 2.15 -0.15 -9.83
CA MET A 291 3.61 -0.25 -9.82
C MET A 291 4.17 -0.47 -11.23
N ASP A 292 3.62 -1.43 -11.98
CA ASP A 292 4.08 -1.76 -13.32
C ASP A 292 3.83 -0.61 -14.30
N THR A 293 2.71 0.12 -14.16
CA THR A 293 2.44 1.33 -14.93
C THR A 293 3.48 2.42 -14.65
N LEU A 294 3.83 2.65 -13.38
CA LEU A 294 4.87 3.60 -13.00
C LEU A 294 6.27 3.13 -13.41
N ASN A 295 6.55 1.82 -13.39
CA ASN A 295 7.78 1.24 -13.91
C ASN A 295 7.93 1.56 -15.40
N MET A 296 6.86 1.40 -16.19
CA MET A 296 6.85 1.76 -17.63
C MET A 296 7.04 3.26 -17.84
N LEU A 297 6.35 4.11 -17.07
CA LEU A 297 6.42 5.57 -17.20
C LEU A 297 7.82 6.10 -16.92
N TYR A 298 8.45 5.63 -15.85
CA TYR A 298 9.74 6.15 -15.38
C TYR A 298 10.95 5.31 -15.76
N ASP A 299 10.76 4.17 -16.43
CA ASP A 299 11.82 3.23 -16.77
C ASP A 299 12.65 2.85 -15.53
N ILE A 300 11.98 2.38 -14.50
CA ILE A 300 12.54 2.00 -13.20
C ILE A 300 12.01 0.63 -12.79
N ASN A 301 12.59 0.07 -11.71
CA ASN A 301 12.05 -1.08 -11.02
C ASN A 301 11.66 -0.67 -9.59
N ILE A 302 10.36 -0.63 -9.30
CA ILE A 302 9.84 -0.40 -7.96
C ILE A 302 9.93 -1.71 -7.19
N ASN A 303 10.68 -1.71 -6.07
CA ASN A 303 10.95 -2.92 -5.29
C ASN A 303 9.79 -3.25 -4.35
N TYR A 304 9.25 -2.21 -3.70
CA TYR A 304 8.29 -2.34 -2.63
C TYR A 304 7.15 -1.35 -2.79
N TYR A 305 6.05 -1.62 -2.06
CA TYR A 305 4.97 -0.66 -1.92
C TYR A 305 4.56 -0.49 -0.47
N PHE A 306 3.93 0.63 -0.22
CA PHE A 306 3.23 0.96 1.00
C PHE A 306 1.88 1.56 0.63
N ARG A 307 0.79 0.86 0.96
CA ARG A 307 -0.57 1.22 0.60
C ARG A 307 -1.39 1.45 1.85
N LEU A 308 -2.16 2.55 1.89
CA LEU A 308 -2.95 2.93 3.05
C LEU A 308 -4.26 3.60 2.62
N ASN A 309 -5.27 3.45 3.48
CA ASN A 309 -6.53 4.17 3.40
C ASN A 309 -6.56 5.34 4.40
N PHE A 310 -7.65 6.12 4.41
CA PHE A 310 -7.78 7.27 5.29
C PHE A 310 -7.71 6.92 6.78
N ALA A 311 -8.39 5.84 7.20
CA ALA A 311 -8.38 5.42 8.60
C ALA A 311 -7.00 4.95 9.04
N GLY A 312 -6.28 4.22 8.18
CA GLY A 312 -4.90 3.81 8.41
C GLY A 312 -3.95 5.00 8.50
N PHE A 313 -4.12 5.98 7.60
CA PHE A 313 -3.33 7.21 7.61
C PHE A 313 -3.47 7.98 8.94
N GLU A 314 -4.72 8.23 9.39
CA GLU A 314 -4.98 8.92 10.66
C GLU A 314 -4.32 8.18 11.83
N LYS A 315 -4.50 6.85 11.92
CA LYS A 315 -3.95 6.03 13.00
C LYS A 315 -2.41 6.02 13.00
N ILE A 316 -1.75 5.97 11.82
CA ILE A 316 -0.29 6.03 11.74
C ILE A 316 0.22 7.33 12.34
N ILE A 317 -0.36 8.47 11.97
CA ILE A 317 0.07 9.77 12.48
C ILE A 317 -0.19 9.91 13.98
N ASP A 318 -1.33 9.43 14.46
CA ASP A 318 -1.65 9.45 15.89
C ASP A 318 -0.72 8.53 16.71
N ALA A 319 -0.36 7.37 16.15
CA ALA A 319 0.61 6.45 16.76
C ALA A 319 2.03 7.05 16.85
N LEU A 320 2.39 7.92 15.91
CA LEU A 320 3.61 8.74 15.96
C LEU A 320 3.54 9.86 17.02
N GLY A 321 2.37 10.11 17.61
CA GLY A 321 2.11 11.25 18.52
C GLY A 321 2.01 12.58 17.78
N GLY A 322 1.53 12.56 16.53
CA GLY A 322 1.44 13.69 15.64
C GLY A 322 2.76 13.99 14.90
N ILE A 323 2.67 14.80 13.86
CA ILE A 323 3.78 15.20 13.00
C ILE A 323 3.85 16.71 12.90
N THR A 324 5.01 17.22 12.49
CA THR A 324 5.22 18.63 12.14
C THR A 324 5.35 18.74 10.63
N VAL A 325 4.58 19.63 10.02
CA VAL A 325 4.53 19.86 8.57
C VAL A 325 4.74 21.32 8.27
N ASN A 326 5.56 21.65 7.26
CA ASN A 326 5.70 23.00 6.75
C ASN A 326 4.75 23.21 5.57
N SER A 327 3.82 24.17 5.71
CA SER A 327 2.90 24.58 4.64
C SER A 327 3.46 25.74 3.84
N ASP A 328 3.33 25.68 2.51
CA ASP A 328 3.67 26.78 1.61
C ASP A 328 2.75 28.00 1.77
N TYR A 329 1.51 27.76 2.22
CA TYR A 329 0.45 28.75 2.31
C TYR A 329 -0.24 28.74 3.68
N GLU A 330 -0.80 29.89 4.03
CA GLU A 330 -1.84 29.99 5.05
C GLU A 330 -3.19 29.82 4.36
N PHE A 331 -4.05 28.91 4.90
CA PHE A 331 -5.35 28.63 4.30
C PHE A 331 -6.35 28.04 5.28
N ASP A 332 -7.63 28.27 5.00
CA ASP A 332 -8.75 27.52 5.58
C ASP A 332 -9.17 26.42 4.65
N SER A 333 -9.36 25.19 5.18
CA SER A 333 -9.78 24.07 4.35
C SER A 333 -11.18 24.30 3.79
N GLN A 334 -11.33 24.13 2.48
CA GLN A 334 -12.59 24.17 1.77
C GLN A 334 -13.24 22.79 1.65
N ASN A 335 -12.44 21.73 1.65
CA ASN A 335 -12.91 20.35 1.66
C ASN A 335 -13.60 19.99 2.99
N THR A 336 -13.04 20.44 4.11
CA THR A 336 -13.55 20.15 5.45
C THR A 336 -13.55 21.43 6.28
N LYS A 337 -14.71 21.98 6.55
CA LYS A 337 -14.85 23.26 7.27
C LYS A 337 -14.34 23.17 8.69
N GLY A 338 -13.76 24.26 9.18
CA GLY A 338 -13.34 24.41 10.58
C GLY A 338 -11.84 24.13 10.81
N TYR A 339 -11.07 23.86 9.78
CA TYR A 339 -9.62 23.66 9.85
C TYR A 339 -8.89 24.84 9.22
N HIS A 340 -7.96 25.40 9.98
CA HIS A 340 -7.05 26.47 9.57
C HIS A 340 -5.62 25.97 9.66
N PHE A 341 -4.81 26.29 8.65
CA PHE A 341 -3.39 25.95 8.59
C PHE A 341 -2.57 27.20 8.32
N ASN A 342 -1.51 27.40 9.13
CA ASN A 342 -0.62 28.55 8.98
C ASN A 342 0.39 28.28 7.86
N LYS A 343 0.88 29.36 7.24
CA LYS A 343 2.10 29.27 6.44
C LYS A 343 3.28 28.94 7.34
N GLY A 344 4.13 27.98 6.93
CA GLY A 344 5.23 27.47 7.73
C GLY A 344 4.82 26.28 8.59
N GLU A 345 5.32 26.23 9.82
CA GLU A 345 5.20 25.09 10.70
C GLU A 345 3.78 24.90 11.27
N ASN A 346 3.25 23.65 11.13
CA ASN A 346 2.00 23.21 11.71
C ASN A 346 2.22 21.87 12.43
N HIS A 347 1.70 21.72 13.65
CA HIS A 347 1.67 20.45 14.37
C HIS A 347 0.31 19.80 14.13
N LEU A 348 0.31 18.62 13.50
CA LEU A 348 -0.88 17.95 13.03
C LEU A 348 -1.06 16.58 13.71
N ASN A 349 -2.26 16.30 14.21
CA ASN A 349 -2.72 14.95 14.52
C ASN A 349 -3.20 14.24 13.24
N GLY A 350 -3.66 12.99 13.34
CA GLY A 350 -4.09 12.19 12.19
C GLY A 350 -5.20 12.84 11.38
N GLU A 351 -6.26 13.32 12.03
CA GLU A 351 -7.38 13.99 11.39
C GLU A 351 -6.97 15.28 10.68
N GLN A 352 -6.20 16.13 11.35
CA GLN A 352 -5.70 17.39 10.78
C GLN A 352 -4.78 17.13 9.57
N ALA A 353 -3.90 16.13 9.66
CA ALA A 353 -3.03 15.75 8.56
C ALA A 353 -3.82 15.20 7.36
N LEU A 354 -4.89 14.44 7.59
CA LEU A 354 -5.78 13.98 6.53
C LEU A 354 -6.46 15.15 5.82
N VAL A 355 -7.00 16.11 6.58
CA VAL A 355 -7.62 17.33 6.01
C VAL A 355 -6.59 18.11 5.19
N PHE A 356 -5.37 18.28 5.72
CA PHE A 356 -4.28 18.98 5.04
C PHE A 356 -3.92 18.33 3.71
N THR A 357 -3.75 17.00 3.67
CA THR A 357 -3.34 16.25 2.46
C THR A 357 -4.44 16.13 1.40
N ARG A 358 -5.70 16.40 1.75
CA ARG A 358 -6.84 16.31 0.82
C ARG A 358 -7.25 17.65 0.25
N GLU A 359 -6.72 18.76 0.79
CA GLU A 359 -7.10 20.10 0.32
C GLU A 359 -6.60 20.37 -1.10
N ARG A 360 -7.47 20.93 -1.92
CA ARG A 360 -7.17 21.35 -3.29
C ARG A 360 -7.90 22.62 -3.71
N TYR A 361 -9.07 22.88 -3.13
CA TYR A 361 -9.93 23.99 -3.55
C TYR A 361 -9.48 25.34 -2.97
N ALA A 362 -8.71 25.33 -1.88
CA ALA A 362 -8.12 26.54 -1.33
C ALA A 362 -6.97 27.08 -2.20
N PHE A 363 -6.47 26.31 -3.16
CA PHE A 363 -5.28 26.65 -3.94
C PHE A 363 -5.59 26.88 -5.44
N LYS A 364 -4.90 27.87 -6.04
CA LYS A 364 -4.97 28.09 -7.48
C LYS A 364 -4.44 26.91 -8.29
N GLU A 365 -3.42 26.24 -7.76
CA GLU A 365 -2.78 25.09 -8.41
C GLU A 365 -3.51 23.76 -8.14
N GLY A 366 -4.54 23.79 -7.29
CA GLY A 366 -5.43 22.66 -7.05
C GLY A 366 -4.69 21.37 -6.71
N ASP A 367 -4.81 20.40 -7.58
CA ASP A 367 -4.22 19.06 -7.40
C ASP A 367 -2.69 19.07 -7.28
N ARG A 368 -2.01 20.00 -7.95
CA ARG A 368 -0.55 20.14 -7.85
C ARG A 368 -0.09 20.52 -6.45
N GLN A 369 -0.82 21.44 -5.78
CA GLN A 369 -0.52 21.78 -4.38
C GLN A 369 -0.82 20.61 -3.46
N ARG A 370 -1.93 19.91 -3.67
CA ARG A 370 -2.25 18.70 -2.91
C ARG A 370 -1.10 17.69 -2.94
N GLY A 371 -0.50 17.44 -4.11
CA GLY A 371 0.66 16.56 -4.24
C GLY A 371 1.87 17.04 -3.41
N ARG A 372 2.14 18.35 -3.34
CA ARG A 372 3.19 18.91 -2.48
C ARG A 372 2.87 18.74 -0.98
N ASP A 373 1.62 18.98 -0.61
CA ASP A 373 1.16 18.83 0.77
C ASP A 373 1.25 17.37 1.25
N GLN A 374 0.95 16.41 0.36
CA GLN A 374 1.15 14.99 0.62
C GLN A 374 2.63 14.65 0.86
N MET A 375 3.55 15.19 0.04
CA MET A 375 4.98 15.01 0.24
C MET A 375 5.47 15.68 1.52
N ALA A 376 4.96 16.86 1.87
CA ALA A 376 5.29 17.54 3.13
C ALA A 376 4.87 16.72 4.36
N VAL A 377 3.72 16.03 4.30
CA VAL A 377 3.31 15.12 5.36
C VAL A 377 4.20 13.88 5.43
N ILE A 378 4.58 13.27 4.31
CA ILE A 378 5.53 12.15 4.29
C ILE A 378 6.88 12.59 4.89
N GLN A 379 7.35 13.79 4.58
CA GLN A 379 8.53 14.38 5.23
C GLN A 379 8.38 14.39 6.75
N GLY A 380 7.27 14.93 7.28
CA GLY A 380 6.99 14.97 8.71
C GLY A 380 6.92 13.57 9.36
N VAL A 381 6.39 12.59 8.64
CA VAL A 381 6.39 11.17 9.08
C VAL A 381 7.83 10.64 9.16
N VAL A 382 8.66 10.86 8.14
CA VAL A 382 10.07 10.42 8.12
C VAL A 382 10.85 11.07 9.27
N ASP A 383 10.69 12.37 9.45
CA ASP A 383 11.38 13.13 10.52
C ASP A 383 11.00 12.59 11.91
N LYS A 384 9.75 12.21 12.10
CA LYS A 384 9.27 11.64 13.37
C LYS A 384 9.69 10.19 13.56
N ALA A 385 9.53 9.37 12.53
CA ALA A 385 9.81 7.93 12.58
C ALA A 385 11.31 7.63 12.75
N THR A 386 12.20 8.52 12.32
CA THR A 386 13.65 8.34 12.46
C THR A 386 14.21 8.82 13.80
N GLN A 387 13.38 9.42 14.69
CA GLN A 387 13.81 9.83 16.02
C GLN A 387 14.11 8.62 16.92
N PRO A 388 15.19 8.64 17.71
CA PRO A 388 15.56 7.53 18.59
C PRO A 388 14.47 7.15 19.59
N ALA A 389 13.66 8.11 20.05
CA ALA A 389 12.56 7.86 20.99
C ALA A 389 11.47 6.98 20.36
N PHE A 390 11.16 7.20 19.08
CA PHE A 390 10.21 6.38 18.32
C PHE A 390 10.79 4.99 18.01
N LEU A 391 12.01 4.94 17.50
CA LEU A 391 12.66 3.69 17.08
C LEU A 391 12.84 2.69 18.23
N LYS A 392 13.02 3.15 19.47
CA LYS A 392 13.07 2.29 20.65
C LYS A 392 11.75 1.58 20.95
N ASN A 393 10.64 2.14 20.51
CA ASN A 393 9.28 1.64 20.75
C ASN A 393 8.56 1.17 19.47
N TYR A 394 9.28 1.08 18.32
CA TYR A 394 8.66 0.85 17.01
C TYR A 394 7.81 -0.43 16.96
N LEU A 395 8.22 -1.50 17.65
CA LEU A 395 7.44 -2.75 17.69
C LEU A 395 6.05 -2.54 18.28
N SER A 396 5.97 -1.81 19.41
CA SER A 396 4.68 -1.51 20.05
C SER A 396 3.77 -0.65 19.16
N VAL A 397 4.36 0.25 18.38
CA VAL A 397 3.63 1.06 17.40
C VAL A 397 3.16 0.19 16.24
N MET A 398 4.00 -0.68 15.69
CA MET A 398 3.64 -1.59 14.61
C MET A 398 2.48 -2.51 15.00
N ASP A 399 2.48 -3.05 16.24
CA ASP A 399 1.37 -3.86 16.76
C ASP A 399 0.03 -3.07 16.78
N SER A 400 0.08 -1.76 17.01
CA SER A 400 -1.14 -0.91 17.02
C SER A 400 -1.65 -0.55 15.63
N LEU A 401 -0.83 -0.78 14.59
CA LEU A 401 -1.11 -0.43 13.20
C LEU A 401 -1.52 -1.64 12.36
N ASP A 402 -1.77 -2.79 12.97
CA ASP A 402 -2.25 -3.97 12.26
C ASP A 402 -3.55 -3.66 11.49
N GLY A 403 -3.58 -4.04 10.22
CA GLY A 403 -4.69 -3.77 9.30
C GLY A 403 -4.85 -2.29 8.87
N CYS A 404 -3.93 -1.38 9.26
CA CYS A 404 -3.99 0.03 8.87
C CYS A 404 -3.34 0.31 7.51
N PHE A 405 -2.45 -0.56 7.06
CA PHE A 405 -1.74 -0.45 5.78
C PHE A 405 -1.35 -1.83 5.24
N GLU A 406 -1.02 -1.89 3.97
CA GLU A 406 -0.44 -3.05 3.30
C GLU A 406 0.95 -2.72 2.80
N THR A 407 1.87 -3.67 2.91
CA THR A 407 3.21 -3.56 2.33
C THR A 407 3.77 -4.93 1.96
N ASN A 408 4.66 -4.97 0.97
CA ASN A 408 5.49 -6.14 0.66
C ASN A 408 6.94 -5.96 1.11
N VAL A 409 7.25 -4.93 1.93
CA VAL A 409 8.59 -4.76 2.51
C VAL A 409 8.83 -5.89 3.51
N PRO A 410 9.84 -6.76 3.31
CA PRO A 410 10.16 -7.82 4.27
C PRO A 410 10.52 -7.26 5.65
N TYR A 411 10.12 -7.99 6.68
CA TYR A 411 10.39 -7.60 8.08
C TYR A 411 11.89 -7.41 8.38
N ASP A 412 12.72 -8.27 7.87
CA ASP A 412 14.18 -8.22 8.05
C ASP A 412 14.79 -6.91 7.49
N ILE A 413 14.23 -6.39 6.38
CA ILE A 413 14.61 -5.08 5.83
C ILE A 413 14.17 -3.97 6.77
N ILE A 414 12.92 -3.98 7.26
CA ILE A 414 12.45 -2.97 8.23
C ILE A 414 13.33 -3.00 9.49
N ALA A 415 13.56 -4.18 10.04
CA ALA A 415 14.37 -4.35 11.24
C ALA A 415 15.82 -3.92 11.03
N SER A 416 16.41 -4.17 9.84
CA SER A 416 17.76 -3.74 9.50
C SER A 416 17.87 -2.22 9.40
N LEU A 417 16.88 -1.56 8.77
CA LEU A 417 16.82 -0.09 8.67
C LEU A 417 16.69 0.57 10.05
N VAL A 418 15.82 0.03 10.92
CA VAL A 418 15.67 0.52 12.29
C VAL A 418 16.97 0.37 13.08
N ARG A 419 17.61 -0.81 13.02
CA ARG A 419 18.88 -1.07 13.71
C ARG A 419 19.96 -0.13 13.22
N ARG A 420 20.12 0.00 11.90
CA ARG A 420 21.09 0.90 11.30
C ARG A 420 20.89 2.35 11.74
N GLN A 421 19.63 2.83 11.77
CA GLN A 421 19.35 4.19 12.23
C GLN A 421 19.65 4.39 13.72
N LEU A 422 19.41 3.37 14.56
CA LEU A 422 19.76 3.42 16.00
C LEU A 422 21.27 3.42 16.23
N ASP A 423 22.03 2.65 15.44
CA ASP A 423 23.47 2.49 15.60
C ASP A 423 24.24 3.70 15.02
N GLU A 424 23.87 4.16 13.83
CA GLU A 424 24.58 5.24 13.13
C GLU A 424 24.02 6.63 13.46
N GLY A 425 22.75 6.73 13.87
CA GLY A 425 22.07 8.02 14.10
C GLY A 425 22.01 8.89 12.84
N GLY A 426 22.00 10.20 13.04
CA GLY A 426 22.00 11.20 11.95
C GLY A 426 20.63 11.48 11.35
N SER A 427 20.53 12.60 10.65
CA SER A 427 19.32 13.05 9.95
C SER A 427 19.29 12.54 8.51
N TRP A 428 18.09 12.34 7.99
CA TRP A 428 17.85 12.07 6.58
C TRP A 428 17.63 13.36 5.81
N GLN A 429 18.24 13.45 4.64
CA GLN A 429 17.90 14.49 3.67
C GLN A 429 16.73 14.00 2.83
N VAL A 430 15.59 14.68 2.91
CA VAL A 430 14.40 14.35 2.13
C VAL A 430 14.17 15.47 1.13
N LEU A 431 14.11 15.12 -0.15
CA LEU A 431 13.88 16.04 -1.25
C LEU A 431 12.61 15.59 -2.01
N SER A 432 11.91 16.55 -2.58
CA SER A 432 10.67 16.30 -3.31
C SER A 432 10.68 16.91 -4.70
N TYR A 433 10.12 16.19 -5.66
CA TYR A 433 9.89 16.65 -7.02
C TYR A 433 8.52 16.19 -7.50
N SER A 434 7.76 17.07 -8.18
CA SER A 434 6.47 16.71 -8.77
C SER A 434 6.60 16.68 -10.28
N ALA A 435 6.23 15.57 -10.89
CA ALA A 435 5.97 15.51 -12.32
C ALA A 435 4.75 16.39 -12.66
N ASP A 436 4.69 16.93 -13.88
CA ASP A 436 3.65 17.88 -14.29
C ASP A 436 3.11 17.54 -15.67
N GLY A 437 2.03 18.21 -16.07
CA GLY A 437 1.38 18.00 -17.35
C GLY A 437 0.37 19.09 -17.69
N THR A 438 -0.29 18.91 -18.82
CA THR A 438 -1.34 19.81 -19.31
C THR A 438 -2.70 19.13 -19.25
N GLY A 439 -3.70 19.82 -18.69
CA GLY A 439 -5.07 19.32 -18.66
C GLY A 439 -5.65 19.19 -20.07
N ASP A 440 -6.37 18.10 -20.29
CA ASP A 440 -7.07 17.79 -21.55
C ASP A 440 -8.34 16.99 -21.26
N THR A 441 -9.14 16.72 -22.29
CA THR A 441 -10.35 15.90 -22.23
C THR A 441 -10.24 14.77 -23.24
N GLN A 442 -9.96 13.57 -22.73
CA GLN A 442 -9.74 12.37 -23.53
C GLN A 442 -10.65 11.23 -23.08
N LYS A 443 -10.72 10.13 -23.85
CA LYS A 443 -11.44 8.92 -23.49
C LYS A 443 -10.49 7.92 -22.83
N PRO A 444 -10.59 7.71 -21.50
CA PRO A 444 -9.79 6.71 -20.80
C PRO A 444 -10.16 5.27 -21.18
N TYR A 445 -9.22 4.34 -21.02
CA TYR A 445 -9.44 2.91 -21.30
C TYR A 445 -10.63 2.32 -20.52
N SER A 446 -10.77 2.66 -19.25
CA SER A 446 -11.84 2.17 -18.38
C SER A 446 -13.18 2.89 -18.56
N MET A 447 -13.24 3.97 -19.36
CA MET A 447 -14.43 4.80 -19.51
C MET A 447 -14.96 4.77 -20.95
N SER A 448 -16.28 4.75 -21.11
CA SER A 448 -16.94 4.89 -22.43
C SER A 448 -17.03 6.34 -22.92
N GLN A 449 -16.91 7.32 -22.01
CA GLN A 449 -16.99 8.75 -22.27
C GLN A 449 -15.66 9.46 -22.10
N LYS A 450 -15.57 10.67 -22.64
CA LYS A 450 -14.43 11.55 -22.38
C LYS A 450 -14.48 12.08 -20.95
N ALA A 451 -13.32 12.15 -20.31
CA ALA A 451 -13.16 12.73 -18.99
C ALA A 451 -11.94 13.65 -18.95
N TYR A 452 -11.86 14.48 -17.92
CA TYR A 452 -10.64 15.25 -17.66
C TYR A 452 -9.47 14.30 -17.43
N VAL A 453 -8.35 14.61 -18.07
CA VAL A 453 -7.07 13.90 -17.93
C VAL A 453 -5.92 14.91 -17.89
N MET A 454 -4.75 14.48 -17.47
CA MET A 454 -3.52 15.28 -17.54
C MET A 454 -2.53 14.59 -18.48
N ILE A 455 -2.24 15.24 -19.60
CA ILE A 455 -1.21 14.78 -20.55
C ILE A 455 0.16 15.03 -19.91
N PRO A 456 1.01 14.01 -19.71
CA PRO A 456 2.33 14.17 -19.11
C PRO A 456 3.22 15.17 -19.86
N ASP A 457 3.87 16.07 -19.12
CA ASP A 457 5.03 16.82 -19.65
C ASP A 457 6.27 15.92 -19.57
N GLN A 458 6.70 15.42 -20.72
CA GLN A 458 7.82 14.48 -20.82
C GLN A 458 9.12 15.06 -20.24
N THR A 459 9.30 16.38 -20.30
CA THR A 459 10.48 17.05 -19.69
C THR A 459 10.54 16.82 -18.19
N THR A 460 9.39 16.90 -17.51
CA THR A 460 9.30 16.67 -16.05
C THR A 460 9.45 15.18 -15.71
N VAL A 461 8.94 14.29 -16.55
CA VAL A 461 9.11 12.84 -16.42
C VAL A 461 10.59 12.46 -16.56
N ASP A 462 11.27 12.96 -17.59
CA ASP A 462 12.71 12.67 -17.83
C ASP A 462 13.60 13.25 -16.72
N LYS A 463 13.25 14.41 -16.18
CA LYS A 463 13.91 14.98 -15.02
C LYS A 463 13.73 14.06 -13.79
N ALA A 464 12.52 13.57 -13.52
CA ALA A 464 12.25 12.62 -12.43
C ALA A 464 13.09 11.36 -12.57
N LYS A 465 13.17 10.75 -13.77
CA LYS A 465 14.04 9.61 -14.08
C LYS A 465 15.49 9.90 -13.72
N THR A 466 15.99 11.05 -14.16
CA THR A 466 17.38 11.47 -13.92
C THR A 466 17.67 11.64 -12.43
N LEU A 467 16.77 12.25 -11.68
CA LEU A 467 16.90 12.45 -10.23
C LEU A 467 16.92 11.12 -9.48
N MET A 468 15.97 10.21 -9.77
CA MET A 468 15.94 8.88 -9.17
C MET A 468 17.22 8.08 -9.47
N LYS A 469 17.70 8.13 -10.72
CA LYS A 469 18.96 7.49 -11.10
C LYS A 469 20.15 8.03 -10.30
N LYS A 470 20.29 9.35 -10.17
CA LYS A 470 21.37 9.98 -9.37
C LYS A 470 21.37 9.49 -7.93
N VAL A 471 20.19 9.47 -7.25
CA VAL A 471 20.07 8.99 -5.86
C VAL A 471 20.48 7.51 -5.76
N ARG A 472 20.04 6.67 -6.72
CA ARG A 472 20.39 5.24 -6.75
C ARG A 472 21.91 5.02 -6.93
N GLU A 473 22.55 5.86 -7.71
CA GLU A 473 24.02 5.83 -7.92
C GLU A 473 24.81 6.45 -6.75
N GLY A 474 24.12 7.01 -5.74
CA GLY A 474 24.73 7.57 -4.53
C GLY A 474 25.17 9.04 -4.65
N PHE A 475 24.68 9.76 -5.66
CA PHE A 475 24.90 11.20 -5.76
C PHE A 475 24.02 11.94 -4.76
N MET A 476 24.61 12.88 -4.03
CA MET A 476 23.88 13.79 -3.17
C MET A 476 23.22 14.88 -4.01
N LEU A 477 21.89 14.90 -3.97
CA LEU A 477 21.10 15.99 -4.57
C LEU A 477 21.00 17.17 -3.62
N SER A 478 20.72 18.35 -4.16
CA SER A 478 20.42 19.58 -3.44
C SER A 478 19.01 20.07 -3.78
N GLU A 479 18.49 21.05 -3.05
CA GLU A 479 17.25 21.74 -3.37
C GLU A 479 17.26 22.33 -4.80
N ALA A 480 18.42 22.78 -5.27
CA ALA A 480 18.57 23.31 -6.62
C ALA A 480 18.37 22.25 -7.72
N ASP A 481 18.70 20.97 -7.45
CA ASP A 481 18.50 19.88 -8.40
C ASP A 481 17.01 19.58 -8.59
N VAL A 482 16.21 19.67 -7.52
CA VAL A 482 14.76 19.40 -7.51
C VAL A 482 13.91 20.64 -7.82
N ALA A 483 14.50 21.83 -7.85
CA ALA A 483 13.80 23.05 -8.27
C ALA A 483 13.24 22.91 -9.70
N ARG A 484 12.04 23.47 -9.92
CA ARG A 484 11.40 23.49 -11.26
C ARG A 484 12.08 24.45 -12.21
#